data_1348a4dc650c403bc8902cc09837d9cb
#
_entry.id   1348a4dc650c403bc8902cc09837d9cb
#
_cell.length_a   1.000
_cell.length_b   1.000
_cell.length_c   1.000
_cell.angle_alpha   90.00
_cell.angle_beta   90.00
_cell.angle_gamma   90.00
#
_symmetry.space_group_name_H-M   'P 1'
#
loop_
_entity.id
_entity.type
_entity.pdbx_description
1 polymer ?
#
loop_
_entity_poly.entity_id
_entity_poly.type
_entity_poly.pdbx_seq_one_letter_code
_entity_poly.pdbx_strand_id
1 'polypeptide(L)' 'MFTNDEINLMCIYDTGTREGLIAELTKMRGYLGADETELLALTDSALEKLRHMSDEEYAALDLFPDFD' A
#
# COMPACT_ATOMS: atom_id res chain seq x y z
N MET A 1 -4.78 10.64 3.98
CA MET A 1 -4.41 9.80 5.13
C MET A 1 -4.77 8.34 4.84
N PHE A 2 -3.94 7.40 5.29
CA PHE A 2 -4.20 5.97 5.05
C PHE A 2 -5.13 5.39 6.12
N THR A 3 -5.99 4.48 5.68
CA THR A 3 -6.82 3.71 6.61
C THR A 3 -5.99 2.59 7.25
N ASN A 4 -6.52 1.98 8.32
CA ASN A 4 -5.86 0.85 8.96
C ASN A 4 -5.64 -0.31 8.00
N ASP A 5 -6.63 -0.59 7.15
CA ASP A 5 -6.51 -1.66 6.15
C ASP A 5 -5.41 -1.36 5.14
N GLU A 6 -5.31 -0.10 4.70
CA GLU A 6 -4.25 0.31 3.79
C GLU A 6 -2.87 0.20 4.45
N ILE A 7 -2.76 0.62 5.70
CA ILE A 7 -1.49 0.54 6.45
C ILE A 7 -1.08 -0.92 6.63
N ASN A 8 -2.02 -1.79 6.99
CA ASN A 8 -1.71 -3.21 7.14
C ASN A 8 -1.24 -3.82 5.81
N LEU A 9 -1.89 -3.49 4.71
CA LEU A 9 -1.48 -3.94 3.39
C LEU A 9 -0.07 -3.44 3.06
N MET A 10 0.20 -2.18 3.33
CA MET A 10 1.50 -1.58 3.06
C MET A 10 2.60 -2.22 3.90
N CYS A 11 2.32 -2.56 5.15
CA CYS A 11 3.29 -3.23 6.03
C CYS A 11 3.69 -4.60 5.48
N ILE A 12 2.74 -5.35 4.90
CA ILE A 12 3.00 -6.68 4.34
C ILE A 12 3.99 -6.59 3.17
N TYR A 13 3.87 -5.56 2.35
CA TYR A 13 4.65 -5.42 1.11
C TYR A 13 5.78 -4.39 1.20
N ASP A 14 6.00 -3.81 2.37
CA ASP A 14 7.01 -2.77 2.55
C ASP A 14 8.42 -3.27 2.23
N THR A 15 9.12 -2.51 1.40
CA THR A 15 10.51 -2.79 1.03
C THR A 15 11.46 -1.77 1.63
N GLY A 16 10.95 -0.84 2.42
CA GLY A 16 11.73 0.24 3.02
C GLY A 16 11.72 1.54 2.22
N THR A 17 11.20 1.53 0.99
CA THR A 17 11.11 2.75 0.16
C THR A 17 9.71 2.86 -0.44
N ARG A 18 9.31 4.12 -0.73
CA ARG A 18 8.02 4.40 -1.36
C ARG A 18 7.94 3.76 -2.76
N GLU A 19 8.97 3.94 -3.56
CA GLU A 19 9.01 3.37 -4.91
C GLU A 19 8.96 1.84 -4.89
N GLY A 20 9.70 1.23 -3.97
CA GLY A 20 9.69 -0.22 -3.81
C GLY A 20 8.33 -0.74 -3.41
N LEU A 21 7.65 -0.05 -2.50
CA LEU A 21 6.30 -0.43 -2.08
C LEU A 21 5.31 -0.30 -3.24
N ILE A 22 5.38 0.79 -4.00
CA ILE A 22 4.53 0.99 -5.18
C ILE A 22 4.74 -0.16 -6.17
N ALA A 23 5.99 -0.54 -6.42
CA ALA A 23 6.32 -1.62 -7.35
C ALA A 23 5.75 -2.96 -6.87
N GLU A 24 5.89 -3.27 -5.59
CA GLU A 24 5.38 -4.52 -5.02
C GLU A 24 3.85 -4.57 -5.04
N LEU A 25 3.19 -3.49 -4.68
CA LEU A 25 1.72 -3.43 -4.73
C LEU A 25 1.21 -3.53 -6.15
N THR A 26 1.87 -2.89 -7.11
CA THR A 26 1.50 -2.97 -8.52
C THR A 26 1.64 -4.39 -9.04
N LYS A 27 2.71 -5.07 -8.66
CA LYS A 27 2.95 -6.47 -9.02
C LYS A 27 1.88 -7.37 -8.43
N MET A 28 1.60 -7.22 -7.15
CA MET A 28 0.58 -8.00 -6.46
C MET A 28 -0.80 -7.79 -7.10
N ARG A 29 -1.13 -6.53 -7.46
CA ARG A 29 -2.39 -6.20 -8.09
C ARG A 29 -2.60 -6.99 -9.39
N GLY A 30 -1.53 -7.23 -10.13
CA GLY A 30 -1.60 -8.00 -11.37
C GLY A 30 -1.99 -9.46 -11.18
N TYR A 31 -1.86 -9.99 -9.98
CA TYR A 31 -2.25 -11.36 -9.66
C TYR A 31 -3.66 -11.49 -9.10
N LEU A 32 -4.33 -10.37 -8.85
CA LEU A 32 -5.68 -10.41 -8.29
C LEU A 32 -6.71 -10.77 -9.35
N GLY A 33 -7.64 -11.65 -9.00
CA GLY A 33 -8.72 -12.02 -9.88
C GLY A 33 -9.83 -10.98 -9.92
N ALA A 34 -10.72 -11.10 -10.91
CA ALA A 34 -11.83 -10.16 -11.08
C ALA A 34 -12.82 -10.20 -9.92
N ASP A 35 -12.85 -11.29 -9.16
CA ASP A 35 -13.71 -11.45 -7.99
C ASP A 35 -13.11 -10.85 -6.71
N GLU A 36 -11.85 -10.43 -6.74
CA GLU A 36 -11.18 -9.83 -5.58
C GLU A 36 -11.30 -8.30 -5.59
N THR A 37 -12.54 -7.82 -5.76
CA THR A 37 -12.82 -6.40 -5.94
C THR A 37 -12.47 -5.54 -4.74
N GLU A 38 -12.67 -6.06 -3.53
CA GLU A 38 -12.35 -5.31 -2.31
C GLU A 38 -10.85 -5.10 -2.18
N LEU A 39 -10.06 -6.14 -2.43
CA LEU A 39 -8.60 -6.04 -2.35
C LEU A 39 -8.06 -5.18 -3.49
N LEU A 40 -8.65 -5.26 -4.68
CA LEU A 40 -8.30 -4.39 -5.79
C LEU A 40 -8.53 -2.92 -5.43
N ALA A 41 -9.70 -2.61 -4.87
CA ALA A 41 -10.03 -1.24 -4.48
C ALA A 41 -9.08 -0.72 -3.40
N LEU A 42 -8.78 -1.56 -2.42
CA LEU A 42 -7.85 -1.20 -1.34
C LEU A 42 -6.45 -0.94 -1.89
N THR A 43 -5.99 -1.81 -2.76
CA THR A 43 -4.66 -1.67 -3.39
C THR A 43 -4.59 -0.42 -4.24
N ASP A 44 -5.60 -0.16 -5.05
CA ASP A 44 -5.65 1.04 -5.90
C ASP A 44 -5.68 2.31 -5.06
N SER A 45 -6.42 2.31 -3.97
CA SER A 45 -6.49 3.45 -3.06
C SER A 45 -5.12 3.73 -2.43
N ALA A 46 -4.45 2.69 -1.95
CA ALA A 46 -3.12 2.82 -1.37
C ALA A 46 -2.10 3.31 -2.41
N LEU A 47 -2.14 2.75 -3.61
CA LEU A 47 -1.24 3.15 -4.70
C LEU A 47 -1.43 4.61 -5.08
N GLU A 48 -2.67 5.06 -5.19
CA GLU A 48 -2.95 6.44 -5.53
C GLU A 48 -2.38 7.41 -4.49
N LYS A 49 -2.60 7.10 -3.21
CA LYS A 49 -2.07 7.92 -2.12
C LYS A 49 -0.55 7.92 -2.11
N LEU A 50 0.08 6.78 -2.35
CA LEU A 50 1.54 6.68 -2.41
C LEU A 50 2.12 7.50 -3.56
N ARG A 51 1.45 7.53 -4.71
CA ARG A 51 1.91 8.29 -5.86
C ARG A 51 1.82 9.80 -5.65
N HIS A 52 0.90 10.24 -4.80
CA HIS A 52 0.67 11.66 -4.53
C HIS A 52 1.47 12.19 -3.34
N MET A 53 2.22 11.34 -2.66
CA MET A 53 3.05 11.76 -1.54
C MET A 53 4.53 11.79 -1.95
N SER A 54 5.33 12.56 -1.21
CA SER A 54 6.77 12.62 -1.44
C SER A 54 7.48 11.50 -0.68
N ASP A 55 8.74 11.27 -1.03
CA ASP A 55 9.58 10.32 -0.30
C ASP A 55 9.77 10.75 1.16
N GLU A 56 9.86 12.06 1.39
CA GLU A 56 9.96 12.60 2.75
C GLU A 56 8.73 12.31 3.57
N GLU A 57 7.55 12.49 2.96
CA GLU A 57 6.28 12.16 3.62
C GLU A 57 6.21 10.67 3.93
N TYR A 58 6.63 9.84 3.01
CA TYR A 58 6.66 8.40 3.22
C TYR A 58 7.59 8.01 4.36
N ALA A 59 8.78 8.62 4.40
CA ALA A 59 9.75 8.35 5.47
C ALA A 59 9.22 8.75 6.84
N ALA A 60 8.34 9.74 6.90
CA ALA A 60 7.70 10.18 8.14
C ALA A 60 6.55 9.28 8.57
N LEU A 61 6.08 8.38 7.71
CA LEU A 61 5.03 7.43 8.07
C LEU A 61 5.58 6.33 8.98
N ASP A 62 4.90 6.11 10.09
CA ASP A 62 5.19 4.98 10.95
C ASP A 62 4.29 3.83 10.50
N LEU A 63 4.88 2.87 9.77
CA LEU A 63 4.14 1.71 9.27
C LEU A 63 4.15 0.62 10.35
N PHE A 64 3.25 0.74 11.30
CA PHE A 64 3.06 -0.28 12.33
C PHE A 64 1.78 -1.05 12.03
N PRO A 65 1.87 -2.38 11.83
CA PRO A 65 0.66 -3.18 11.61
C PRO A 65 -0.22 -3.14 12.86
N ASP A 66 -1.51 -2.89 12.62
CA ASP A 66 -2.51 -2.87 13.68
C ASP A 66 -3.19 -4.23 13.73
N PHE A 67 -2.45 -5.23 14.17
CA PHE A 67 -2.95 -6.59 14.34
C PHE A 67 -3.33 -6.82 15.80
N ASP A 68 -4.59 -6.96 16.04
CA ASP A 68 -5.07 -7.32 17.35
C ASP A 68 -5.46 -8.79 17.42
#